data_5eed69844c1e4c3f60c17293359262f2
#
_entry.id   5eed69844c1e4c3f60c17293359262f2
#
_cell.length_a   1.000
_cell.length_b   1.000
_cell.length_c   1.000
_cell.angle_alpha   90.00
_cell.angle_beta   90.00
_cell.angle_gamma   90.00
#
_symmetry.space_group_name_H-M   'P 1'
#
loop_
_entity.id
_entity.type
_entity.pdbx_description
1 polymer ?
#
loop_
_entity_poly.entity_id
_entity_poly.type
_entity_poly.pdbx_seq_one_letter_code
_entity_poly.pdbx_strand_id
1 'polypeptide(L)'
;AEGIAWVGPDPEPMRALGEKTKARSIMSEAGVPIVPGTTEPVSEVETVREFGEEYGYPVAIKAEGGGGGRGMKVVRDPAEAADQLESAKREGEAYFSNDSVYLERYLENPRHIEVQIVADEHGNVRHLGERDCSLQRRHQKVIEEGPSPALSTELREQIGEAARDGVREAGYTNAGTVEFLVEEDPDREPGELLGPETNFYFLEVNTRIQVEHTVTEELTDIDIVKEQLKVADGQEISFAQSDVELEGHAIEFRINAENAAEEFQPANEGSLETYDPPGGIGV
;
A
#
# COMPACT_ATOMS: atom_id res chain seq x y z
N ALA A 1 -4.14 -31.62 7.04
CA ALA A 1 -3.38 -31.20 7.70
C ALA A 1 -2.74 -32.01 8.82
N GLU A 2 -1.47 -31.73 9.09
CA GLU A 2 -0.61 -32.54 9.94
C GLU A 2 -0.72 -32.19 11.45
N GLY A 3 -1.70 -31.35 11.84
CA GLY A 3 -1.85 -30.88 13.22
C GLY A 3 -0.79 -29.87 13.68
N ILE A 4 -0.09 -29.25 12.73
CA ILE A 4 0.86 -28.17 13.00
C ILE A 4 0.11 -26.84 12.89
N ALA A 5 0.25 -25.97 13.90
CA ALA A 5 -0.30 -24.63 13.85
C ALA A 5 0.38 -23.81 12.76
N TRP A 6 -0.42 -23.13 11.96
CA TRP A 6 0.04 -22.20 10.92
C TRP A 6 0.06 -20.78 11.51
N VAL A 7 1.20 -20.11 11.46
CA VAL A 7 1.33 -18.71 11.88
C VAL A 7 1.13 -17.82 10.65
N GLY A 8 -0.07 -17.33 10.47
CA GLY A 8 -0.47 -16.50 9.32
C GLY A 8 -1.97 -16.61 9.07
N PRO A 9 -2.48 -15.89 8.06
CA PRO A 9 -3.90 -15.89 7.71
C PRO A 9 -4.35 -17.22 7.11
N ASP A 10 -5.64 -17.47 7.16
CA ASP A 10 -6.26 -18.58 6.46
C ASP A 10 -6.06 -18.48 4.94
N PRO A 11 -6.02 -19.63 4.24
CA PRO A 11 -5.77 -19.65 2.79
C PRO A 11 -6.80 -18.90 1.95
N GLU A 12 -8.06 -18.82 2.39
CA GLU A 12 -9.13 -18.16 1.65
C GLU A 12 -8.99 -16.62 1.67
N PRO A 13 -8.91 -15.95 2.85
CA PRO A 13 -8.61 -14.52 2.92
C PRO A 13 -7.27 -14.15 2.26
N MET A 14 -6.24 -14.99 2.42
CA MET A 14 -4.95 -14.77 1.77
C MET A 14 -5.07 -14.72 0.24
N ARG A 15 -5.80 -15.64 -0.37
CA ARG A 15 -6.02 -15.65 -1.83
C ARG A 15 -6.91 -14.49 -2.26
N ALA A 16 -7.98 -14.22 -1.50
CA ALA A 16 -8.93 -13.17 -1.83
C ALA A 16 -8.26 -11.78 -1.84
N LEU A 17 -7.46 -11.48 -0.82
CA LEU A 17 -6.74 -10.21 -0.69
C LEU A 17 -5.45 -10.16 -1.53
N GLY A 18 -4.89 -11.30 -1.92
CA GLY A 18 -3.74 -11.37 -2.82
C GLY A 18 -4.09 -11.18 -4.30
N GLU A 19 -5.36 -11.34 -4.67
CA GLU A 19 -5.85 -11.08 -6.02
C GLU A 19 -6.36 -9.64 -6.12
N LYS A 20 -5.68 -8.79 -6.90
CA LYS A 20 -5.94 -7.32 -6.94
C LYS A 20 -7.41 -6.96 -7.18
N THR A 21 -8.06 -7.60 -8.17
CA THR A 21 -9.45 -7.30 -8.51
C THR A 21 -10.39 -7.67 -7.36
N LYS A 22 -10.18 -8.84 -6.77
CA LYS A 22 -11.00 -9.33 -5.67
C LYS A 22 -10.78 -8.54 -4.39
N ALA A 23 -9.53 -8.18 -4.08
CA ALA A 23 -9.20 -7.31 -2.95
C ALA A 23 -9.90 -5.95 -3.08
N ARG A 24 -9.86 -5.32 -4.27
CA ARG A 24 -10.57 -4.06 -4.53
C ARG A 24 -12.09 -4.17 -4.35
N SER A 25 -12.70 -5.28 -4.78
CA SER A 25 -14.15 -5.53 -4.56
C SER A 25 -14.48 -5.60 -3.08
N ILE A 26 -13.76 -6.43 -2.32
CA ILE A 26 -13.95 -6.59 -0.87
C ILE A 26 -13.78 -5.25 -0.15
N MET A 27 -12.71 -4.52 -0.45
CA MET A 27 -12.45 -3.21 0.15
C MET A 27 -13.54 -2.21 -0.19
N SER A 28 -14.00 -2.17 -1.44
CA SER A 28 -15.10 -1.30 -1.86
C SER A 28 -16.42 -1.65 -1.16
N GLU A 29 -16.73 -2.93 -0.98
CA GLU A 29 -17.91 -3.42 -0.25
C GLU A 29 -17.86 -3.02 1.23
N ALA A 30 -16.67 -2.98 1.83
CA ALA A 30 -16.42 -2.46 3.17
C ALA A 30 -16.45 -0.92 3.26
N GLY A 31 -16.66 -0.21 2.15
CA GLY A 31 -16.66 1.25 2.11
C GLY A 31 -15.28 1.89 2.09
N VAL A 32 -14.22 1.11 1.90
CA VAL A 32 -12.84 1.63 1.77
C VAL A 32 -12.69 2.32 0.40
N PRO A 33 -12.19 3.56 0.35
CA PRO A 33 -12.00 4.26 -0.91
C PRO A 33 -11.02 3.52 -1.82
N ILE A 34 -11.38 3.35 -3.09
CA ILE A 34 -10.52 2.79 -4.14
C ILE A 34 -10.27 3.86 -5.20
N VAL A 35 -9.10 3.85 -5.83
CA VAL A 35 -8.81 4.79 -6.92
C VAL A 35 -9.90 4.66 -8.00
N PRO A 36 -10.60 5.75 -8.37
CA PRO A 36 -11.59 5.72 -9.43
C PRO A 36 -11.03 5.13 -10.71
N GLY A 37 -11.79 4.25 -11.36
CA GLY A 37 -11.35 3.59 -12.58
C GLY A 37 -12.51 2.88 -13.29
N THR A 38 -12.31 2.55 -14.56
CA THR A 38 -13.29 1.79 -15.33
C THR A 38 -13.15 0.29 -15.07
N THR A 39 -14.26 -0.41 -15.07
CA THR A 39 -14.30 -1.89 -14.96
C THR A 39 -14.35 -2.55 -16.34
N GLU A 40 -14.77 -1.81 -17.37
CA GLU A 40 -14.86 -2.27 -18.75
C GLU A 40 -13.76 -1.60 -19.58
N PRO A 41 -13.27 -2.28 -20.64
CA PRO A 41 -12.31 -1.70 -21.56
C PRO A 41 -12.86 -0.47 -22.28
N VAL A 42 -12.00 0.52 -22.48
CA VAL A 42 -12.36 1.78 -23.14
C VAL A 42 -11.85 1.83 -24.57
N SER A 43 -12.74 2.15 -25.50
CA SER A 43 -12.43 2.27 -26.93
C SER A 43 -12.51 3.70 -27.45
N GLU A 44 -13.33 4.54 -26.84
CA GLU A 44 -13.68 5.86 -27.33
C GLU A 44 -12.91 6.98 -26.60
N VAL A 45 -12.43 7.96 -27.34
CA VAL A 45 -11.70 9.13 -26.80
C VAL A 45 -12.59 9.94 -25.88
N GLU A 46 -13.88 10.04 -26.19
CA GLU A 46 -14.83 10.81 -25.38
C GLU A 46 -14.99 10.24 -23.98
N THR A 47 -14.96 8.91 -23.83
CA THR A 47 -14.98 8.26 -22.51
C THR A 47 -13.77 8.67 -21.66
N VAL A 48 -12.58 8.85 -22.28
CA VAL A 48 -11.39 9.35 -21.55
C VAL A 48 -11.61 10.77 -21.06
N ARG A 49 -12.25 11.62 -21.88
CA ARG A 49 -12.53 13.01 -21.51
C ARG A 49 -13.59 13.12 -20.42
N GLU A 50 -14.71 12.40 -20.58
CA GLU A 50 -15.77 12.34 -19.60
C GLU A 50 -15.24 11.85 -18.23
N PHE A 51 -14.39 10.82 -18.26
CA PHE A 51 -13.73 10.33 -17.04
C PHE A 51 -12.84 11.40 -16.39
N GLY A 52 -12.06 12.14 -17.17
CA GLY A 52 -11.22 13.23 -16.67
C GLY A 52 -12.03 14.42 -16.15
N GLU A 53 -13.20 14.71 -16.73
CA GLU A 53 -14.11 15.75 -16.24
C GLU A 53 -14.79 15.35 -14.93
N GLU A 54 -15.12 14.07 -14.75
CA GLU A 54 -15.78 13.55 -13.55
C GLU A 54 -14.83 13.37 -12.36
N TYR A 55 -13.65 12.76 -12.61
CA TYR A 55 -12.72 12.37 -11.54
C TYR A 55 -11.47 13.24 -11.43
N GLY A 56 -11.30 14.18 -12.35
CA GLY A 56 -10.12 15.07 -12.43
C GLY A 56 -8.99 14.50 -13.27
N TYR A 57 -8.18 15.42 -13.83
CA TYR A 57 -6.91 15.11 -14.47
C TYR A 57 -5.77 15.17 -13.44
N PRO A 58 -4.68 14.39 -13.66
CA PRO A 58 -4.41 13.49 -14.77
C PRO A 58 -5.18 12.18 -14.73
N VAL A 59 -5.37 11.56 -15.92
CA VAL A 59 -5.96 10.24 -16.09
C VAL A 59 -4.91 9.27 -16.61
N ALA A 60 -4.80 8.09 -16.00
CA ALA A 60 -3.99 6.99 -16.48
C ALA A 60 -4.80 6.10 -17.43
N ILE A 61 -4.25 5.80 -18.59
CA ILE A 61 -4.75 4.77 -19.52
C ILE A 61 -3.81 3.57 -19.37
N LYS A 62 -4.33 2.44 -18.92
CA LYS A 62 -3.56 1.22 -18.61
C LYS A 62 -3.96 0.09 -19.55
N ALA A 63 -3.00 -0.50 -20.26
CA ALA A 63 -3.24 -1.72 -21.03
C ALA A 63 -3.52 -2.90 -20.09
N GLU A 64 -4.45 -3.79 -20.50
CA GLU A 64 -4.68 -5.04 -19.81
C GLU A 64 -3.42 -5.91 -19.84
N GLY A 65 -2.99 -6.41 -18.67
CA GLY A 65 -1.71 -7.09 -18.52
C GLY A 65 -0.52 -6.14 -18.29
N GLY A 66 -0.70 -4.82 -18.40
CA GLY A 66 0.31 -3.82 -18.08
C GLY A 66 0.58 -3.73 -16.57
N GLY A 67 1.83 -3.45 -16.20
CA GLY A 67 2.24 -3.28 -14.80
C GLY A 67 3.62 -2.65 -14.69
N GLY A 68 3.93 -2.05 -13.52
CA GLY A 68 5.23 -1.43 -13.29
C GLY A 68 5.54 -0.26 -14.23
N GLY A 69 4.52 0.46 -14.71
CA GLY A 69 4.66 1.59 -15.65
C GLY A 69 4.73 1.20 -17.13
N ARG A 70 4.78 -0.10 -17.47
CA ARG A 70 4.69 -0.55 -18.87
C ARG A 70 3.24 -0.66 -19.30
N GLY A 71 2.93 -0.15 -20.53
CA GLY A 71 1.57 -0.13 -21.07
C GLY A 71 0.68 0.88 -20.35
N MET A 72 1.26 1.93 -19.76
CA MET A 72 0.54 3.02 -19.13
C MET A 72 0.87 4.34 -19.82
N LYS A 73 -0.17 5.13 -20.09
CA LYS A 73 -0.08 6.51 -20.58
C LYS A 73 -0.82 7.43 -19.64
N VAL A 74 -0.32 8.64 -19.48
CA VAL A 74 -0.93 9.66 -18.62
C VAL A 74 -1.45 10.80 -19.48
N VAL A 75 -2.73 11.11 -19.34
CA VAL A 75 -3.43 12.22 -20.01
C VAL A 75 -3.53 13.36 -18.99
N ARG A 76 -2.85 14.46 -19.23
CA ARG A 76 -2.88 15.63 -18.35
C ARG A 76 -3.85 16.71 -18.82
N ASP A 77 -4.10 16.73 -20.12
CA ASP A 77 -5.00 17.68 -20.78
C ASP A 77 -5.97 16.93 -21.69
N PRO A 78 -7.27 17.30 -21.73
CA PRO A 78 -8.25 16.68 -22.62
C PRO A 78 -7.83 16.60 -24.09
N ALA A 79 -6.99 17.53 -24.56
CA ALA A 79 -6.47 17.53 -25.92
C ALA A 79 -5.54 16.35 -26.21
N GLU A 80 -4.86 15.80 -25.19
CA GLU A 80 -3.94 14.65 -25.32
C GLU A 80 -4.67 13.30 -25.41
N ALA A 81 -5.95 13.26 -25.02
CA ALA A 81 -6.71 12.01 -24.84
C ALA A 81 -6.65 11.09 -26.06
N ALA A 82 -6.78 11.63 -27.28
CA ALA A 82 -6.77 10.83 -28.50
C ALA A 82 -5.42 10.15 -28.75
N ASP A 83 -4.33 10.93 -28.69
CA ASP A 83 -2.99 10.43 -28.96
C ASP A 83 -2.53 9.42 -27.90
N GLN A 84 -2.84 9.68 -26.61
CA GLN A 84 -2.48 8.77 -25.52
C GLN A 84 -3.28 7.49 -25.54
N LEU A 85 -4.59 7.52 -25.87
CA LEU A 85 -5.42 6.34 -26.03
C LEU A 85 -4.89 5.42 -27.14
N GLU A 86 -4.61 5.99 -28.32
CA GLU A 86 -4.05 5.25 -29.44
C GLU A 86 -2.66 4.67 -29.11
N SER A 87 -1.83 5.45 -28.44
CA SER A 87 -0.50 5.00 -27.98
C SER A 87 -0.60 3.83 -26.99
N ALA A 88 -1.51 3.89 -26.00
CA ALA A 88 -1.71 2.83 -25.02
C ALA A 88 -2.20 1.53 -25.67
N LYS A 89 -3.16 1.62 -26.61
CA LYS A 89 -3.65 0.46 -27.38
C LYS A 89 -2.55 -0.20 -28.21
N ARG A 90 -1.75 0.59 -28.93
CA ARG A 90 -0.61 0.06 -29.71
C ARG A 90 0.43 -0.63 -28.83
N GLU A 91 0.73 -0.09 -27.67
CA GLU A 91 1.66 -0.74 -26.72
C GLU A 91 1.05 -2.01 -26.13
N GLY A 92 -0.24 -2.00 -25.79
CA GLY A 92 -0.97 -3.16 -25.32
C GLY A 92 -0.90 -4.32 -26.32
N GLU A 93 -1.21 -4.07 -27.59
CA GLU A 93 -1.10 -5.04 -28.65
C GLU A 93 0.33 -5.54 -28.85
N ALA A 94 1.31 -4.64 -28.85
CA ALA A 94 2.71 -4.99 -29.11
C ALA A 94 3.35 -5.82 -28.00
N TYR A 95 3.03 -5.56 -26.74
CA TYR A 95 3.69 -6.20 -25.58
C TYR A 95 2.85 -7.33 -24.98
N PHE A 96 1.53 -7.25 -25.06
CA PHE A 96 0.62 -8.17 -24.37
C PHE A 96 -0.32 -8.91 -25.33
N SER A 97 -0.26 -8.62 -26.66
CA SER A 97 -1.18 -9.15 -27.69
C SER A 97 -2.65 -8.87 -27.34
N ASN A 98 -2.90 -7.71 -26.73
CA ASN A 98 -4.21 -7.26 -26.32
C ASN A 98 -4.25 -5.73 -26.31
N ASP A 99 -5.18 -5.15 -27.07
CA ASP A 99 -5.37 -3.71 -27.17
C ASP A 99 -6.39 -3.13 -26.16
N SER A 100 -6.93 -3.98 -25.28
CA SER A 100 -7.83 -3.55 -24.21
C SER A 100 -7.13 -2.61 -23.25
N VAL A 101 -7.74 -1.45 -23.02
CA VAL A 101 -7.23 -0.45 -22.07
C VAL A 101 -8.32 -0.03 -21.09
N TYR A 102 -7.91 0.34 -19.89
CA TYR A 102 -8.77 0.78 -18.79
C TYR A 102 -8.32 2.17 -18.33
N LEU A 103 -9.23 2.95 -17.79
CA LEU A 103 -8.92 4.24 -17.20
C LEU A 103 -8.80 4.11 -15.68
N GLU A 104 -7.92 4.92 -15.13
CA GLU A 104 -7.78 5.08 -13.69
C GLU A 104 -7.34 6.52 -13.40
N ARG A 105 -7.82 7.11 -12.31
CA ARG A 105 -7.30 8.39 -11.87
C ARG A 105 -5.80 8.27 -11.58
N TYR A 106 -4.99 9.17 -12.12
CA TYR A 106 -3.56 9.17 -11.89
C TYR A 106 -3.22 10.09 -10.71
N LEU A 107 -2.61 9.54 -9.68
CA LEU A 107 -2.16 10.30 -8.52
C LEU A 107 -0.72 10.76 -8.74
N GLU A 108 -0.48 12.06 -8.66
CA GLU A 108 0.87 12.63 -8.80
C GLU A 108 1.57 12.66 -7.43
N ASN A 109 2.70 11.94 -7.34
CA ASN A 109 3.52 11.87 -6.12
C ASN A 109 2.72 11.58 -4.82
N PRO A 110 1.81 10.60 -4.83
CA PRO A 110 1.05 10.29 -3.63
C PRO A 110 1.98 9.80 -2.52
N ARG A 111 1.57 10.00 -1.25
CA ARG A 111 2.23 9.31 -0.14
C ARG A 111 1.81 7.86 -0.11
N HIS A 112 2.76 7.01 0.15
CA HIS A 112 2.54 5.59 0.39
C HIS A 112 2.43 5.37 1.89
N ILE A 113 1.21 5.26 2.35
CA ILE A 113 0.87 5.04 3.77
C ILE A 113 0.38 3.61 3.94
N GLU A 114 0.87 2.94 4.96
CA GLU A 114 0.46 1.57 5.27
C GLU A 114 0.04 1.43 6.72
N VAL A 115 -0.99 0.63 6.95
CA VAL A 115 -1.55 0.40 8.29
C VAL A 115 -1.28 -1.02 8.74
N GLN A 116 -0.62 -1.16 9.88
CA GLN A 116 -0.40 -2.47 10.50
C GLN A 116 -1.69 -3.00 11.12
N ILE A 117 -2.06 -4.21 10.75
CA ILE A 117 -3.25 -4.93 11.27
C ILE A 117 -2.81 -6.17 12.03
N VAL A 118 -3.53 -6.45 13.12
CA VAL A 118 -3.56 -7.76 13.80
C VAL A 118 -5.03 -8.14 13.99
N ALA A 119 -5.37 -9.38 13.61
CA ALA A 119 -6.72 -9.92 13.72
C ALA A 119 -6.69 -11.34 14.30
N ASP A 120 -7.70 -11.72 15.09
CA ASP A 120 -7.84 -13.06 15.67
C ASP A 120 -9.06 -13.83 15.12
N GLU A 121 -9.18 -15.10 15.49
CA GLU A 121 -10.31 -15.96 15.11
C GLU A 121 -11.60 -15.64 15.89
N HIS A 122 -11.54 -14.76 16.89
CA HIS A 122 -12.66 -14.35 17.75
C HIS A 122 -13.40 -13.11 17.22
N GLY A 123 -12.95 -12.57 16.07
CA GLY A 123 -13.52 -11.39 15.41
C GLY A 123 -12.93 -10.06 15.88
N ASN A 124 -11.89 -10.10 16.69
CA ASN A 124 -11.17 -8.89 17.03
C ASN A 124 -10.23 -8.50 15.89
N VAL A 125 -10.31 -7.24 15.46
CA VAL A 125 -9.39 -6.63 14.50
C VAL A 125 -8.87 -5.33 15.10
N ARG A 126 -7.56 -5.13 15.10
CA ARG A 126 -6.90 -3.94 15.62
C ARG A 126 -5.96 -3.37 14.55
N HIS A 127 -5.92 -2.05 14.44
CA HIS A 127 -4.84 -1.36 13.73
C HIS A 127 -3.86 -0.79 14.75
N LEU A 128 -2.58 -0.80 14.40
CA LEU A 128 -1.48 -0.36 15.26
C LEU A 128 -0.84 0.93 14.74
N GLY A 129 -1.64 1.79 14.11
CA GLY A 129 -1.14 2.99 13.46
C GLY A 129 -0.54 2.73 12.08
N GLU A 130 0.04 3.78 11.54
CA GLU A 130 0.58 3.79 10.18
C GLU A 130 2.09 3.95 10.14
N ARG A 131 2.64 3.56 9.00
CA ARG A 131 4.00 3.87 8.54
C ARG A 131 3.92 4.64 7.22
N ASP A 132 4.81 5.61 7.06
CA ASP A 132 5.02 6.33 5.79
C ASP A 132 6.19 5.68 5.06
N CYS A 133 5.89 5.09 3.91
CA CYS A 133 6.82 4.36 3.07
C CYS A 133 7.01 5.06 1.71
N SER A 134 6.83 6.37 1.65
CA SER A 134 6.90 7.16 0.41
C SER A 134 8.31 7.24 -0.16
N LEU A 135 9.36 7.08 0.66
CA LEU A 135 10.74 7.10 0.20
C LEU A 135 11.12 5.76 -0.42
N GLN A 136 10.98 5.69 -1.73
CA GLN A 136 11.19 4.50 -2.52
C GLN A 136 12.17 4.75 -3.67
N ARG A 137 12.86 3.68 -4.07
CA ARG A 137 13.66 3.66 -5.30
C ARG A 137 13.18 2.51 -6.20
N ARG A 138 12.71 2.83 -7.41
CA ARG A 138 12.16 1.83 -8.36
C ARG A 138 11.04 0.98 -7.73
N HIS A 139 10.13 1.64 -6.99
CA HIS A 139 9.04 1.00 -6.24
C HIS A 139 9.48 0.06 -5.10
N GLN A 140 10.73 0.16 -4.67
CA GLN A 140 11.22 -0.53 -3.50
C GLN A 140 11.37 0.45 -2.34
N LYS A 141 10.76 0.15 -1.21
CA LYS A 141 10.88 0.92 0.03
C LYS A 141 12.35 0.99 0.46
N VAL A 142 12.83 2.15 0.88
CA VAL A 142 14.22 2.40 1.30
C VAL A 142 14.28 2.95 2.71
N ILE A 143 13.35 3.83 3.06
CA ILE A 143 13.18 4.40 4.39
C ILE A 143 11.70 4.33 4.72
N GLU A 144 11.40 3.82 5.90
CA GLU A 144 10.07 3.76 6.47
C GLU A 144 10.07 4.48 7.81
N GLU A 145 9.08 5.31 8.04
CA GLU A 145 8.96 6.07 9.28
C GLU A 145 7.55 6.03 9.86
N GLY A 146 7.46 6.19 11.16
CA GLY A 146 6.19 6.29 11.87
C GLY A 146 6.31 7.16 13.13
N PRO A 147 5.22 7.83 13.50
CA PRO A 147 4.04 8.10 12.68
C PRO A 147 4.38 9.00 11.50
N SER A 148 3.55 8.99 10.43
CA SER A 148 3.78 9.83 9.26
C SER A 148 3.86 11.32 9.65
N PRO A 149 4.91 12.04 9.22
CA PRO A 149 5.04 13.46 9.52
C PRO A 149 4.08 14.34 8.72
N ALA A 150 3.30 13.74 7.82
CA ALA A 150 2.39 14.46 6.94
C ALA A 150 0.92 14.34 7.36
N LEU A 151 0.53 13.33 8.13
CA LEU A 151 -0.88 13.08 8.45
C LEU A 151 -1.31 13.78 9.74
N SER A 152 -2.50 14.40 9.72
CA SER A 152 -3.17 14.80 10.96
C SER A 152 -3.66 13.56 11.73
N THR A 153 -3.94 13.74 13.01
CA THR A 153 -4.50 12.65 13.84
C THR A 153 -5.83 12.14 13.28
N GLU A 154 -6.67 13.05 12.81
CA GLU A 154 -7.99 12.72 12.26
C GLU A 154 -7.88 11.89 10.96
N LEU A 155 -6.97 12.25 10.06
CA LEU A 155 -6.74 11.48 8.82
C LEU A 155 -6.12 10.11 9.12
N ARG A 156 -5.18 10.03 10.07
CA ARG A 156 -4.61 8.77 10.56
C ARG A 156 -5.67 7.81 11.05
N GLU A 157 -6.61 8.33 11.87
CA GLU A 157 -7.73 7.55 12.41
C GLU A 157 -8.64 7.04 11.29
N GLN A 158 -9.00 7.90 10.32
CA GLN A 158 -9.82 7.50 9.18
C GLN A 158 -9.18 6.38 8.35
N ILE A 159 -7.88 6.47 8.07
CA ILE A 159 -7.14 5.46 7.32
C ILE A 159 -7.04 4.15 8.14
N GLY A 160 -6.80 4.26 9.46
CA GLY A 160 -6.76 3.12 10.37
C GLY A 160 -8.08 2.36 10.42
N GLU A 161 -9.19 3.09 10.57
CA GLU A 161 -10.54 2.51 10.57
C GLU A 161 -10.88 1.86 9.22
N ALA A 162 -10.55 2.51 8.10
CA ALA A 162 -10.76 1.95 6.77
C ALA A 162 -9.99 0.63 6.58
N ALA A 163 -8.74 0.58 7.02
CA ALA A 163 -7.93 -0.65 6.99
C ALA A 163 -8.56 -1.77 7.83
N ARG A 164 -9.00 -1.45 9.04
CA ARG A 164 -9.66 -2.39 9.96
C ARG A 164 -10.96 -2.96 9.38
N ASP A 165 -11.79 -2.10 8.80
CA ASP A 165 -13.09 -2.51 8.27
C ASP A 165 -12.94 -3.36 7.02
N GLY A 166 -12.03 -3.01 6.11
CA GLY A 166 -11.73 -3.82 4.93
C GLY A 166 -11.19 -5.21 5.27
N VAL A 167 -10.30 -5.30 6.26
CA VAL A 167 -9.73 -6.56 6.73
C VAL A 167 -10.77 -7.42 7.44
N ARG A 168 -11.68 -6.80 8.19
CA ARG A 168 -12.80 -7.50 8.85
C ARG A 168 -13.77 -8.09 7.82
N GLU A 169 -14.12 -7.34 6.78
CA GLU A 169 -14.98 -7.81 5.68
C GLU A 169 -14.38 -9.02 4.97
N ALA A 170 -13.06 -9.04 4.80
CA ALA A 170 -12.35 -10.16 4.22
C ALA A 170 -12.26 -11.41 5.12
N GLY A 171 -12.66 -11.33 6.39
CA GLY A 171 -12.47 -12.40 7.36
C GLY A 171 -11.00 -12.75 7.61
N TYR A 172 -10.12 -11.76 7.54
CA TYR A 172 -8.68 -11.92 7.70
C TYR A 172 -8.30 -12.22 9.16
N THR A 173 -7.28 -13.06 9.35
CA THR A 173 -6.70 -13.37 10.66
C THR A 173 -5.18 -13.24 10.63
N ASN A 174 -4.57 -13.09 11.80
CA ASN A 174 -3.15 -12.89 12.02
C ASN A 174 -2.66 -11.48 11.62
N ALA A 175 -1.34 -11.28 11.51
CA ALA A 175 -0.77 -9.98 11.14
C ALA A 175 -0.77 -9.77 9.63
N GLY A 176 -1.08 -8.54 9.23
CA GLY A 176 -1.05 -8.07 7.84
C GLY A 176 -0.93 -6.56 7.78
N THR A 177 -0.78 -6.05 6.58
CA THR A 177 -0.65 -4.61 6.33
C THR A 177 -1.54 -4.20 5.18
N VAL A 178 -2.29 -3.12 5.36
CA VAL A 178 -3.11 -2.51 4.30
C VAL A 178 -2.40 -1.26 3.80
N GLU A 179 -2.11 -1.23 2.52
CA GLU A 179 -1.40 -0.12 1.87
C GLU A 179 -2.38 0.84 1.19
N PHE A 180 -2.13 2.13 1.34
CA PHE A 180 -2.91 3.22 0.79
C PHE A 180 -2.03 4.21 0.03
N LEU A 181 -2.62 4.84 -0.98
CA LEU A 181 -2.09 6.04 -1.61
C LEU A 181 -2.87 7.23 -1.07
N VAL A 182 -2.19 8.17 -0.43
CA VAL A 182 -2.76 9.41 0.10
C VAL A 182 -2.37 10.54 -0.85
N GLU A 183 -3.33 11.34 -1.29
CA GLU A 183 -3.05 12.47 -2.16
C GLU A 183 -2.17 13.49 -1.45
N GLU A 184 -1.12 13.92 -2.12
CA GLU A 184 -0.29 15.03 -1.65
C GLU A 184 -0.81 16.33 -2.26
N ASP A 185 -0.91 17.35 -1.44
CA ASP A 185 -1.17 18.71 -1.92
C ASP A 185 0.15 19.32 -2.41
N PRO A 186 0.28 19.62 -3.72
CA PRO A 186 1.51 20.18 -4.26
C PRO A 186 1.83 21.59 -3.72
N ASP A 187 0.84 22.28 -3.18
CA ASP A 187 0.97 23.61 -2.60
C ASP A 187 1.13 23.62 -1.08
N ARG A 188 1.18 22.42 -0.46
CA ARG A 188 1.33 22.26 0.99
C ARG A 188 2.66 22.80 1.49
N GLU A 189 2.60 23.67 2.47
CA GLU A 189 3.80 24.23 3.11
C GLU A 189 4.52 23.18 3.97
N PRO A 190 5.85 23.25 4.10
CA PRO A 190 6.59 22.34 4.97
C PRO A 190 6.11 22.42 6.44
N GLY A 191 5.69 21.26 6.97
CA GLY A 191 5.17 21.14 8.34
C GLY A 191 3.65 21.33 8.47
N GLU A 192 2.95 21.68 7.40
CA GLU A 192 1.50 21.59 7.34
C GLU A 192 1.07 20.12 7.23
N LEU A 193 -0.02 19.75 7.91
CA LEU A 193 -0.52 18.37 7.91
C LEU A 193 -1.67 18.21 6.92
N LEU A 194 -1.73 17.03 6.31
CA LEU A 194 -2.87 16.59 5.51
C LEU A 194 -4.03 16.29 6.47
N GLY A 195 -5.15 16.95 6.24
CA GLY A 195 -6.34 16.89 7.08
C GLY A 195 -7.35 15.82 6.67
N PRO A 196 -8.47 15.70 7.40
CA PRO A 196 -9.48 14.67 7.16
C PRO A 196 -10.22 14.78 5.83
N GLU A 197 -10.08 15.90 5.12
CA GLU A 197 -10.60 16.13 3.77
C GLU A 197 -9.70 15.56 2.66
N THR A 198 -8.49 15.13 3.01
CA THR A 198 -7.52 14.58 2.04
C THR A 198 -7.98 13.21 1.55
N ASN A 199 -8.01 13.03 0.24
CA ASN A 199 -8.36 11.75 -0.34
C ASN A 199 -7.25 10.72 -0.11
N PHE A 200 -7.67 9.51 0.22
CA PHE A 200 -6.81 8.33 0.27
C PHE A 200 -7.49 7.15 -0.41
N TYR A 201 -6.70 6.24 -0.96
CA TYR A 201 -7.22 5.14 -1.75
C TYR A 201 -6.47 3.86 -1.43
N PHE A 202 -7.21 2.77 -1.31
CA PHE A 202 -6.66 1.44 -1.15
C PHE A 202 -5.74 1.06 -2.33
N LEU A 203 -4.58 0.53 -2.02
CA LEU A 203 -3.61 0.00 -2.98
C LEU A 203 -3.59 -1.52 -3.00
N GLU A 204 -3.17 -2.14 -1.88
CA GLU A 204 -3.10 -3.61 -1.74
C GLU A 204 -3.05 -4.04 -0.26
N VAL A 205 -3.18 -5.35 -0.03
CA VAL A 205 -2.96 -5.96 1.27
C VAL A 205 -1.77 -6.90 1.21
N ASN A 206 -0.83 -6.71 2.12
CA ASN A 206 0.23 -7.67 2.37
C ASN A 206 -0.24 -8.66 3.45
N THR A 207 -0.57 -9.87 3.02
CA THR A 207 -1.13 -10.93 3.88
C THR A 207 -0.05 -11.67 4.68
N ARG A 208 0.87 -10.93 5.25
CA ARG A 208 2.03 -11.38 6.02
C ARG A 208 2.60 -10.24 6.85
N ILE A 209 3.50 -10.59 7.78
CA ILE A 209 4.36 -9.59 8.40
C ILE A 209 5.35 -9.01 7.37
N GLN A 210 5.66 -7.74 7.48
CA GLN A 210 6.61 -7.03 6.62
C GLN A 210 7.92 -6.75 7.37
N VAL A 211 8.98 -6.37 6.64
CA VAL A 211 10.29 -6.03 7.23
C VAL A 211 10.14 -4.85 8.19
N GLU A 212 9.40 -3.85 7.78
CA GLU A 212 9.14 -2.57 8.47
C GLU A 212 8.20 -2.66 9.69
N HIS A 213 7.82 -3.88 10.13
CA HIS A 213 7.00 -4.05 11.33
C HIS A 213 7.64 -3.47 12.59
N THR A 214 8.98 -3.46 12.64
CA THR A 214 9.76 -2.95 13.77
C THR A 214 9.50 -1.48 14.06
N VAL A 215 9.23 -0.65 13.04
CA VAL A 215 8.80 0.75 13.22
C VAL A 215 7.55 0.83 14.09
N THR A 216 6.56 -0.02 13.82
CA THR A 216 5.33 -0.06 14.61
C THR A 216 5.56 -0.60 16.02
N GLU A 217 6.40 -1.60 16.19
CA GLU A 217 6.74 -2.16 17.50
C GLU A 217 7.42 -1.12 18.40
N GLU A 218 8.36 -0.33 17.86
CA GLU A 218 9.04 0.75 18.59
C GLU A 218 8.08 1.89 18.99
N LEU A 219 7.01 2.12 18.22
CA LEU A 219 6.04 3.16 18.52
C LEU A 219 4.97 2.75 19.52
N THR A 220 4.61 1.46 19.54
CA THR A 220 3.44 0.96 20.28
C THR A 220 3.79 0.10 21.48
N ASP A 221 5.06 -0.31 21.63
CA ASP A 221 5.52 -1.32 22.61
C ASP A 221 4.75 -2.66 22.48
N ILE A 222 4.18 -2.95 21.30
CA ILE A 222 3.47 -4.18 21.00
C ILE A 222 4.35 -5.08 20.14
N ASP A 223 4.74 -6.23 20.66
CA ASP A 223 5.48 -7.28 19.95
C ASP A 223 4.54 -8.03 18.99
N ILE A 224 4.54 -7.63 17.72
CA ILE A 224 3.64 -8.15 16.68
C ILE A 224 3.89 -9.63 16.44
N VAL A 225 5.15 -10.06 16.44
CA VAL A 225 5.50 -11.48 16.25
C VAL A 225 4.96 -12.33 17.39
N LYS A 226 5.00 -11.84 18.61
CA LYS A 226 4.41 -12.51 19.76
C LYS A 226 2.88 -12.61 19.66
N GLU A 227 2.23 -11.54 19.22
CA GLU A 227 0.79 -11.55 18.96
C GLU A 227 0.41 -12.55 17.86
N GLN A 228 1.19 -12.63 16.78
CA GLN A 228 1.00 -13.65 15.74
C GLN A 228 1.03 -15.07 16.28
N LEU A 229 1.97 -15.35 17.19
CA LEU A 229 2.08 -16.67 17.83
C LEU A 229 0.89 -16.97 18.76
N LYS A 230 0.43 -15.97 19.52
CA LYS A 230 -0.76 -16.10 20.38
C LYS A 230 -2.02 -16.39 19.56
N VAL A 231 -2.23 -15.61 18.49
CA VAL A 231 -3.37 -15.81 17.58
C VAL A 231 -3.32 -17.21 16.94
N ALA A 232 -2.14 -17.64 16.47
CA ALA A 232 -1.98 -18.98 15.90
C ALA A 232 -2.20 -20.12 16.90
N ASP A 233 -2.07 -19.85 18.21
CA ASP A 233 -2.41 -20.76 19.31
C ASP A 233 -3.92 -20.68 19.71
N GLY A 234 -4.72 -19.90 18.97
CA GLY A 234 -6.17 -19.74 19.19
C GLY A 234 -6.53 -18.75 20.29
N GLN A 235 -5.60 -17.91 20.74
CA GLN A 235 -5.84 -16.90 21.76
C GLN A 235 -6.41 -15.62 21.14
N GLU A 236 -7.14 -14.86 21.93
CA GLU A 236 -7.53 -13.49 21.55
C GLU A 236 -6.33 -12.55 21.55
N ILE A 237 -6.40 -11.48 20.75
CA ILE A 237 -5.45 -10.37 20.79
C ILE A 237 -5.38 -9.82 22.22
N SER A 238 -4.16 -9.63 22.74
CA SER A 238 -3.94 -9.33 24.16
C SER A 238 -4.19 -7.86 24.56
N PHE A 239 -4.60 -7.01 23.63
CA PHE A 239 -4.83 -5.57 23.84
C PHE A 239 -6.11 -5.07 23.17
N ALA A 240 -6.70 -4.01 23.71
CA ALA A 240 -7.83 -3.32 23.08
C ALA A 240 -7.32 -2.25 22.10
N GLN A 241 -8.19 -1.78 21.18
CA GLN A 241 -7.81 -0.67 20.29
C GLN A 241 -7.44 0.60 21.06
N SER A 242 -8.08 0.84 22.20
CA SER A 242 -7.78 1.98 23.07
C SER A 242 -6.41 1.92 23.77
N ASP A 243 -5.75 0.77 23.74
CA ASP A 243 -4.44 0.58 24.35
C ASP A 243 -3.30 0.84 23.35
N VAL A 244 -3.66 1.06 22.07
CA VAL A 244 -2.71 1.38 21.01
C VAL A 244 -2.41 2.88 21.06
N GLU A 245 -1.28 3.23 21.57
CA GLU A 245 -0.76 4.60 21.61
C GLU A 245 0.52 4.67 20.78
N LEU A 246 0.67 5.72 19.97
CA LEU A 246 1.91 5.96 19.22
C LEU A 246 2.79 6.92 20.00
N GLU A 247 3.89 6.42 20.56
CA GLU A 247 4.83 7.22 21.34
C GLU A 247 6.12 7.48 20.57
N GLY A 248 6.51 8.74 20.47
CA GLY A 248 7.78 9.13 19.85
C GLY A 248 7.75 9.10 18.32
N HIS A 249 8.87 8.71 17.73
CA HIS A 249 9.07 8.61 16.28
C HIS A 249 10.13 7.54 15.99
N ALA A 250 9.86 6.65 15.06
CA ALA A 250 10.78 5.59 14.65
C ALA A 250 11.04 5.63 13.14
N ILE A 251 12.28 5.35 12.74
CA ILE A 251 12.68 5.33 11.33
C ILE A 251 13.51 4.07 11.09
N GLU A 252 13.10 3.30 10.08
CA GLU A 252 13.86 2.15 9.56
C GLU A 252 14.58 2.52 8.27
N PHE A 253 15.82 2.04 8.12
CA PHE A 253 16.61 2.18 6.90
C PHE A 253 16.93 0.80 6.35
N ARG A 254 16.60 0.55 5.09
CA ARG A 254 16.99 -0.68 4.41
C ARG A 254 18.39 -0.56 3.82
N ILE A 255 19.33 -1.28 4.41
CA ILE A 255 20.71 -1.33 3.92
C ILE A 255 20.87 -2.55 3.02
N ASN A 256 20.96 -2.33 1.72
CA ASN A 256 21.10 -3.38 0.73
C ASN A 256 22.53 -3.44 0.17
N ALA A 257 23.05 -4.65 -0.04
CA ALA A 257 24.29 -4.86 -0.77
C ALA A 257 24.01 -4.71 -2.27
N GLU A 258 24.51 -3.65 -2.89
CA GLU A 258 24.24 -3.30 -4.28
C GLU A 258 25.51 -2.87 -5.00
N ASN A 259 25.57 -3.15 -6.30
CA ASN A 259 26.68 -2.72 -7.15
C ASN A 259 26.36 -1.38 -7.81
N ALA A 260 26.96 -0.30 -7.31
CA ALA A 260 26.77 1.04 -7.85
C ALA A 260 27.21 1.19 -9.32
N ALA A 261 28.21 0.40 -9.77
CA ALA A 261 28.70 0.42 -11.15
C ALA A 261 27.73 -0.26 -12.14
N GLU A 262 26.80 -1.07 -11.63
CA GLU A 262 25.76 -1.78 -12.38
C GLU A 262 24.37 -1.24 -12.06
N GLU A 263 24.23 0.07 -11.99
CA GLU A 263 22.96 0.76 -11.71
C GLU A 263 22.28 0.29 -10.41
N PHE A 264 23.08 -0.01 -9.38
CA PHE A 264 22.59 -0.49 -8.08
C PHE A 264 21.82 -1.82 -8.17
N GLN A 265 22.23 -2.71 -9.06
CA GLN A 265 21.69 -4.07 -9.05
C GLN A 265 22.09 -4.79 -7.74
N PRO A 266 21.21 -5.65 -7.19
CA PRO A 266 21.54 -6.43 -6.01
C PRO A 266 22.82 -7.23 -6.23
N ALA A 267 23.75 -7.15 -5.28
CA ALA A 267 24.96 -7.97 -5.29
C ALA A 267 24.61 -9.37 -4.79
N ASN A 268 24.49 -10.32 -5.73
CA ASN A 268 24.14 -11.71 -5.41
C ASN A 268 25.35 -12.54 -4.94
N GLU A 269 26.57 -12.04 -5.14
CA GLU A 269 27.82 -12.72 -4.79
C GLU A 269 28.80 -11.72 -4.15
N GLY A 270 29.60 -12.19 -3.21
CA GLY A 270 30.61 -11.39 -2.54
C GLY A 270 30.65 -11.59 -1.04
N SER A 271 31.58 -10.91 -0.40
CA SER A 271 31.72 -10.86 1.06
C SER A 271 31.63 -9.43 1.52
N LEU A 272 30.93 -9.18 2.61
CA LEU A 272 30.98 -7.92 3.32
C LEU A 272 32.30 -7.87 4.09
N GLU A 273 33.24 -7.04 3.64
CA GLU A 273 34.56 -6.89 4.30
C GLU A 273 34.44 -6.11 5.62
N THR A 274 33.45 -5.20 5.67
CA THR A 274 33.17 -4.39 6.86
C THR A 274 31.65 -4.26 7.01
N TYR A 275 31.16 -4.50 8.21
CA TYR A 275 29.79 -4.24 8.62
C TYR A 275 29.81 -3.61 10.00
N ASP A 276 29.59 -2.30 10.04
CA ASP A 276 29.65 -1.48 11.26
C ASP A 276 28.37 -0.65 11.35
N PRO A 277 27.25 -1.28 11.76
CA PRO A 277 25.97 -0.57 11.89
C PRO A 277 26.08 0.45 13.05
N PRO A 278 25.36 1.58 12.93
CA PRO A 278 25.26 2.50 14.05
C PRO A 278 24.66 1.79 15.26
N GLY A 279 24.99 2.29 16.45
CA GLY A 279 24.46 1.76 17.69
C GLY A 279 24.42 2.86 18.75
N GLY A 280 23.65 2.65 19.80
CA GLY A 280 23.51 3.60 20.90
C GLY A 280 22.09 3.63 21.44
N ILE A 281 21.79 4.65 22.24
CA ILE A 281 20.43 4.84 22.77
C ILE A 281 19.51 5.23 21.61
N GLY A 282 18.46 4.45 21.39
CA GLY A 282 17.49 4.65 20.33
C GLY A 282 17.88 4.06 18.96
N VAL A 283 18.88 3.15 18.91
CA VAL A 283 19.28 2.40 17.71
C VAL A 283 19.31 0.91 18.00
#